data_b60a6880911407f80becbde779037732
#
_entry.id   b60a6880911407f80becbde779037732
#
_cell.length_a   1.000
_cell.length_b   1.000
_cell.length_c   1.000
_cell.angle_alpha   90.00
_cell.angle_beta   90.00
_cell.angle_gamma   90.00
#
_symmetry.space_group_name_H-M   'P 1'
#
loop_
_entity.id
_entity.type
_entity.pdbx_description
1 polymer ?
#
loop_
_entity_poly.entity_id
_entity_poly.type
_entity_poly.pdbx_seq_one_letter_code
_entity_poly.pdbx_strand_id
1 'polypeptide(L)'
;SLQSIIQISLGAKTAAVARKGFIWGGILMIPIGFMAALLGIVAKATYPDAQAALALPQVIVGLQPLLAGVTLAALWAADVSTACNLLLSAGTMFSNDIYKKFINPNCTEAKQLSMMRLSVVVSGALTVFMAMSVSGILGTIMVGLSLTAAFSVIVIMALFFPQYTCKAAGFNTLLVGLIVLVVWQLVPDVRFLPHVIYAEWLFCIVTYGVTYILVPARNAVEEPVA
;
A
#
# COMPACT_ATOMS: atom_id res chain seq x y z
N SER A 1 -0.15 -0.71 2.02
CA SER A 1 -0.02 -2.15 1.97
C SER A 1 0.93 -2.73 3.02
N LEU A 2 1.97 -2.00 3.43
CA LEU A 2 2.85 -2.47 4.52
C LEU A 2 2.10 -2.70 5.83
N GLN A 3 1.13 -1.86 6.16
CA GLN A 3 0.34 -2.00 7.38
C GLN A 3 -0.48 -3.29 7.42
N SER A 4 -1.16 -3.67 6.36
CA SER A 4 -1.93 -4.93 6.31
C SER A 4 -1.03 -6.15 6.42
N ILE A 5 0.16 -6.13 5.81
CA ILE A 5 1.16 -7.18 5.92
C ILE A 5 1.67 -7.32 7.37
N ILE A 6 1.96 -6.19 8.02
CA ILE A 6 2.38 -6.17 9.42
C ILE A 6 1.27 -6.73 10.33
N GLN A 7 0.03 -6.32 10.14
CA GLN A 7 -1.12 -6.83 10.91
C GLN A 7 -1.30 -8.35 10.76
N ILE A 8 -1.18 -8.87 9.55
CA ILE A 8 -1.24 -10.32 9.29
C ILE A 8 -0.08 -11.04 9.98
N SER A 9 1.12 -10.46 9.94
CA SER A 9 2.30 -11.03 10.61
C SER A 9 2.13 -11.13 12.12
N LEU A 10 1.59 -10.07 12.73
CA LEU A 10 1.33 -10.01 14.17
C LEU A 10 0.18 -10.94 14.60
N GLY A 11 -0.75 -11.27 13.69
CA GLY A 11 -1.82 -12.24 13.94
C GLY A 11 -1.39 -13.71 13.90
N ALA A 12 -0.17 -14.00 13.50
CA ALA A 12 0.33 -15.38 13.45
C ALA A 12 0.66 -15.92 14.85
N LYS A 13 0.39 -17.21 15.09
CA LYS A 13 0.68 -17.87 16.38
C LYS A 13 2.15 -17.82 16.79
N THR A 14 3.05 -17.92 15.83
CA THR A 14 4.50 -17.85 16.05
C THR A 14 5.19 -17.20 14.84
N ALA A 15 6.38 -16.61 15.07
CA ALA A 15 7.21 -16.06 14.01
C ALA A 15 7.57 -17.09 12.92
N ALA A 16 7.74 -18.37 13.28
CA ALA A 16 8.02 -19.45 12.34
C ALA A 16 6.82 -19.70 11.40
N VAL A 17 5.59 -19.61 11.91
CA VAL A 17 4.37 -19.75 11.10
C VAL A 17 4.23 -18.57 10.14
N ALA A 18 4.45 -17.34 10.62
CA ALA A 18 4.46 -16.16 9.77
C ALA A 18 5.48 -16.28 8.63
N ARG A 19 6.74 -16.63 8.96
CA ARG A 19 7.82 -16.83 7.98
C ARG A 19 7.47 -17.88 6.92
N LYS A 20 6.96 -19.04 7.32
CA LYS A 20 6.53 -20.08 6.38
C LYS A 20 5.39 -19.59 5.48
N GLY A 21 4.40 -18.90 6.05
CA GLY A 21 3.28 -18.33 5.30
C GLY A 21 3.75 -17.36 4.22
N PHE A 22 4.69 -16.45 4.52
CA PHE A 22 5.24 -15.52 3.53
C PHE A 22 6.07 -16.22 2.46
N ILE A 23 6.88 -17.22 2.82
CA ILE A 23 7.67 -17.96 1.82
C ILE A 23 6.75 -18.72 0.87
N TRP A 24 5.79 -19.48 1.38
CA TRP A 24 4.86 -20.23 0.53
C TRP A 24 3.95 -19.30 -0.28
N GLY A 25 3.48 -18.21 0.32
CA GLY A 25 2.72 -17.18 -0.40
C GLY A 25 3.52 -16.59 -1.56
N GLY A 26 4.79 -16.24 -1.33
CA GLY A 26 5.68 -15.72 -2.37
C GLY A 26 5.90 -16.73 -3.51
N ILE A 27 6.14 -18.00 -3.19
CA ILE A 27 6.32 -19.06 -4.20
C ILE A 27 5.05 -19.24 -5.04
N LEU A 28 3.87 -19.23 -4.41
CA LEU A 28 2.59 -19.35 -5.11
C LEU A 28 2.26 -18.14 -6.00
N MET A 29 2.78 -16.96 -5.66
CA MET A 29 2.58 -15.76 -6.48
C MET A 29 3.35 -15.79 -7.80
N ILE A 30 4.46 -16.52 -7.90
CA ILE A 30 5.28 -16.60 -9.12
C ILE A 30 4.47 -17.14 -10.32
N PRO A 31 3.85 -18.34 -10.25
CA PRO A 31 3.06 -18.86 -11.37
C PRO A 31 1.84 -17.98 -11.67
N ILE A 32 1.19 -17.41 -10.65
CA ILE A 32 0.03 -16.51 -10.85
C ILE A 32 0.46 -15.26 -11.62
N GLY A 33 1.58 -14.64 -11.26
CA GLY A 33 2.11 -13.48 -11.96
C GLY A 33 2.48 -13.79 -13.42
N PHE A 34 3.06 -14.98 -13.68
CA PHE A 34 3.36 -15.44 -15.03
C PHE A 34 2.10 -15.65 -15.87
N MET A 35 1.07 -16.30 -15.31
CA MET A 35 -0.22 -16.47 -15.98
C MET A 35 -0.90 -15.13 -16.28
N ALA A 36 -0.86 -14.18 -15.35
CA ALA A 36 -1.41 -12.85 -15.57
C ALA A 36 -0.68 -12.10 -16.70
N ALA A 37 0.64 -12.22 -16.78
CA ALA A 37 1.43 -11.65 -17.87
C ALA A 37 1.07 -12.27 -19.24
N LEU A 38 0.91 -13.60 -19.31
CA LEU A 38 0.45 -14.29 -20.50
C LEU A 38 -0.93 -13.82 -20.95
N LEU A 39 -1.87 -13.69 -20.02
CA LEU A 39 -3.20 -13.14 -20.33
C LEU A 39 -3.12 -11.72 -20.89
N GLY A 40 -2.24 -10.88 -20.37
CA GLY A 40 -1.99 -9.54 -20.89
C GLY A 40 -1.47 -9.56 -22.33
N ILE A 41 -0.54 -10.47 -22.65
CA ILE A 41 0.00 -10.65 -24.01
C ILE A 41 -1.10 -11.13 -24.97
N VAL A 42 -1.88 -12.13 -24.56
CA VAL A 42 -3.02 -12.65 -25.36
C VAL A 42 -4.05 -11.55 -25.60
N ALA A 43 -4.40 -10.78 -24.56
CA ALA A 43 -5.31 -9.66 -24.70
C ALA A 43 -4.83 -8.63 -25.71
N LYS A 44 -3.54 -8.26 -25.67
CA LYS A 44 -2.96 -7.31 -26.62
C LYS A 44 -2.89 -7.86 -28.05
N ALA A 45 -2.65 -9.15 -28.21
CA ALA A 45 -2.61 -9.80 -29.51
C ALA A 45 -4.01 -9.91 -30.15
N THR A 46 -5.04 -10.19 -29.31
CA THR A 46 -6.42 -10.36 -29.77
C THR A 46 -7.15 -9.04 -29.97
N TYR A 47 -6.87 -8.05 -29.11
CA TYR A 47 -7.51 -6.73 -29.11
C TYR A 47 -6.45 -5.61 -29.10
N PRO A 48 -5.76 -5.37 -30.24
CA PRO A 48 -4.64 -4.44 -30.32
C PRO A 48 -5.01 -3.00 -29.98
N ASP A 49 -6.25 -2.59 -30.23
CA ASP A 49 -6.75 -1.23 -29.98
C ASP A 49 -7.40 -1.07 -28.62
N ALA A 50 -7.45 -2.13 -27.81
CA ALA A 50 -8.05 -2.06 -26.49
C ALA A 50 -7.20 -1.21 -25.53
N GLN A 51 -7.87 -0.38 -24.75
CA GLN A 51 -7.22 0.28 -23.62
C GLN A 51 -6.74 -0.75 -22.60
N ALA A 52 -5.55 -0.57 -22.05
CA ALA A 52 -4.95 -1.52 -21.10
C ALA A 52 -5.86 -1.88 -19.91
N ALA A 53 -6.65 -0.92 -19.42
CA ALA A 53 -7.60 -1.15 -18.32
C ALA A 53 -8.79 -2.04 -18.71
N LEU A 54 -9.13 -2.13 -20.00
CA LEU A 54 -10.26 -2.90 -20.53
C LEU A 54 -9.82 -4.23 -21.15
N ALA A 55 -8.52 -4.49 -21.25
CA ALA A 55 -7.97 -5.66 -21.92
C ALA A 55 -8.47 -6.97 -21.29
N LEU A 56 -8.39 -7.11 -19.96
CA LEU A 56 -8.88 -8.30 -19.25
C LEU A 56 -10.39 -8.47 -19.33
N PRO A 57 -11.24 -7.44 -19.05
CA PRO A 57 -12.67 -7.53 -19.27
C PRO A 57 -13.07 -7.96 -20.68
N GLN A 58 -12.39 -7.45 -21.74
CA GLN A 58 -12.69 -7.82 -23.13
C GLN A 58 -12.39 -9.29 -23.42
N VAL A 59 -11.28 -9.82 -22.91
CA VAL A 59 -10.97 -11.26 -23.03
C VAL A 59 -12.04 -12.10 -22.35
N ILE A 60 -12.48 -11.70 -21.16
CA ILE A 60 -13.48 -12.44 -20.39
C ILE A 60 -14.84 -12.46 -21.09
N VAL A 61 -15.29 -11.33 -21.64
CA VAL A 61 -16.57 -11.24 -22.36
C VAL A 61 -16.55 -12.08 -23.64
N GLY A 62 -15.39 -12.33 -24.24
CA GLY A 62 -15.23 -13.25 -25.37
C GLY A 62 -15.36 -14.74 -25.04
N LEU A 63 -15.44 -15.12 -23.76
CA LEU A 63 -15.63 -16.51 -23.34
C LEU A 63 -17.10 -16.92 -23.42
N GLN A 64 -17.35 -18.24 -23.31
CA GLN A 64 -18.71 -18.74 -23.14
C GLN A 64 -19.41 -18.07 -21.95
N PRO A 65 -20.73 -17.78 -22.01
CA PRO A 65 -21.44 -16.99 -21.01
C PRO A 65 -21.27 -17.47 -19.57
N LEU A 66 -21.28 -18.78 -19.35
CA LEU A 66 -21.09 -19.37 -18.02
C LEU A 66 -19.67 -19.11 -17.50
N LEU A 67 -18.65 -19.34 -18.30
CA LEU A 67 -17.26 -19.10 -17.94
C LEU A 67 -16.98 -17.61 -17.73
N ALA A 68 -17.53 -16.76 -18.58
CA ALA A 68 -17.42 -15.31 -18.45
C ALA A 68 -18.04 -14.86 -17.09
N GLY A 69 -19.24 -15.33 -16.75
CA GLY A 69 -19.89 -15.00 -15.50
C GLY A 69 -19.10 -15.43 -14.27
N VAL A 70 -18.61 -16.68 -14.25
CA VAL A 70 -17.79 -17.18 -13.13
C VAL A 70 -16.49 -16.41 -13.00
N THR A 71 -15.83 -16.09 -14.11
CA THR A 71 -14.55 -15.37 -14.10
C THR A 71 -14.73 -13.91 -13.64
N LEU A 72 -15.79 -13.23 -14.10
CA LEU A 72 -16.12 -11.89 -13.62
C LEU A 72 -16.48 -11.88 -12.12
N ALA A 73 -17.22 -12.88 -11.65
CA ALA A 73 -17.53 -13.00 -10.23
C ALA A 73 -16.27 -13.23 -9.39
N ALA A 74 -15.34 -14.07 -9.87
CA ALA A 74 -14.07 -14.30 -9.21
C ALA A 74 -13.18 -13.03 -9.18
N LEU A 75 -13.13 -12.29 -10.27
CA LEU A 75 -12.42 -11.00 -10.35
C LEU A 75 -13.00 -10.00 -9.34
N TRP A 76 -14.32 -9.86 -9.33
CA TRP A 76 -15.01 -8.99 -8.38
C TRP A 76 -14.76 -9.40 -6.92
N ALA A 77 -14.79 -10.70 -6.62
CA ALA A 77 -14.50 -11.20 -5.29
C ALA A 77 -13.06 -10.86 -4.83
N ALA A 78 -12.08 -10.94 -5.74
CA ALA A 78 -10.70 -10.56 -5.46
C ALA A 78 -10.57 -9.05 -5.14
N ASP A 79 -11.24 -8.19 -5.92
CA ASP A 79 -11.23 -6.74 -5.70
C ASP A 79 -11.88 -6.38 -4.35
N VAL A 80 -13.05 -6.97 -4.05
CA VAL A 80 -13.75 -6.75 -2.77
C VAL A 80 -12.90 -7.20 -1.59
N SER A 81 -12.23 -8.37 -1.68
CA SER A 81 -11.37 -8.86 -0.60
C SER A 81 -10.20 -7.91 -0.31
N THR A 82 -9.60 -7.34 -1.34
CA THR A 82 -8.52 -6.36 -1.21
C THR A 82 -9.02 -5.06 -0.59
N ALA A 83 -10.14 -4.55 -1.06
CA ALA A 83 -10.77 -3.34 -0.52
C ALA A 83 -11.12 -3.50 0.97
N CYS A 84 -11.72 -4.62 1.36
CA CYS A 84 -12.04 -4.92 2.76
C CYS A 84 -10.79 -4.92 3.65
N ASN A 85 -9.69 -5.54 3.19
CA ASN A 85 -8.44 -5.60 3.94
C ASN A 85 -7.81 -4.21 4.12
N LEU A 86 -7.81 -3.38 3.08
CA LEU A 86 -7.29 -2.01 3.15
C LEU A 86 -8.14 -1.12 4.07
N LEU A 87 -9.47 -1.21 3.97
CA LEU A 87 -10.37 -0.46 4.83
C LEU A 87 -10.26 -0.89 6.30
N LEU A 88 -10.14 -2.18 6.57
CA LEU A 88 -9.92 -2.70 7.92
C LEU A 88 -8.60 -2.17 8.50
N SER A 89 -7.53 -2.18 7.70
CA SER A 89 -6.23 -1.65 8.12
C SER A 89 -6.31 -0.16 8.44
N ALA A 90 -6.96 0.63 7.60
CA ALA A 90 -7.17 2.07 7.85
C ALA A 90 -8.00 2.30 9.12
N GLY A 91 -9.08 1.54 9.31
CA GLY A 91 -9.93 1.61 10.50
C GLY A 91 -9.18 1.26 11.79
N THR A 92 -8.32 0.26 11.73
CA THR A 92 -7.49 -0.15 12.88
C THR A 92 -6.47 0.94 13.23
N MET A 93 -5.79 1.51 12.25
CA MET A 93 -4.84 2.62 12.46
C MET A 93 -5.55 3.82 13.07
N PHE A 94 -6.68 4.23 12.52
CA PHE A 94 -7.44 5.35 13.07
C PHE A 94 -7.85 5.10 14.53
N SER A 95 -8.37 3.92 14.82
CA SER A 95 -8.84 3.55 16.15
C SER A 95 -7.71 3.47 17.17
N ASN A 96 -6.56 2.86 16.83
CA ASN A 96 -5.44 2.68 17.74
C ASN A 96 -4.57 3.93 17.85
N ASP A 97 -4.20 4.50 16.71
CA ASP A 97 -3.14 5.52 16.68
C ASP A 97 -3.69 6.93 16.86
N ILE A 98 -4.93 7.18 16.42
CA ILE A 98 -5.56 8.50 16.55
C ILE A 98 -6.54 8.51 17.72
N TYR A 99 -7.57 7.67 17.68
CA TYR A 99 -8.64 7.75 18.68
C TYR A 99 -8.16 7.41 20.08
N LYS A 100 -7.55 6.22 20.26
CA LYS A 100 -7.09 5.75 21.58
C LYS A 100 -5.92 6.59 22.11
N LYS A 101 -5.01 7.01 21.23
CA LYS A 101 -3.78 7.71 21.67
C LYS A 101 -3.99 9.20 21.95
N PHE A 102 -4.81 9.89 21.15
CA PHE A 102 -4.96 11.34 21.22
C PHE A 102 -6.34 11.81 21.69
N ILE A 103 -7.42 11.05 21.45
CA ILE A 103 -8.78 11.50 21.75
C ILE A 103 -9.27 10.93 23.08
N ASN A 104 -9.16 9.60 23.28
CA ASN A 104 -9.63 8.94 24.49
C ASN A 104 -8.71 7.78 24.91
N PRO A 105 -7.64 8.04 25.65
CA PRO A 105 -6.68 7.02 26.10
C PRO A 105 -7.29 5.91 26.95
N ASN A 106 -8.35 6.23 27.70
CA ASN A 106 -9.02 5.33 28.63
C ASN A 106 -10.30 4.68 28.05
N CYS A 107 -10.40 4.61 26.71
CA CYS A 107 -11.59 4.03 26.07
C CYS A 107 -11.68 2.53 26.34
N THR A 108 -12.91 2.04 26.53
CA THR A 108 -13.19 0.60 26.59
C THR A 108 -12.98 -0.06 25.23
N GLU A 109 -12.66 -1.36 25.22
CA GLU A 109 -12.48 -2.13 23.97
C GLU A 109 -13.73 -2.07 23.06
N ALA A 110 -14.92 -2.12 23.66
CA ALA A 110 -16.18 -2.01 22.91
C ALA A 110 -16.30 -0.65 22.19
N LYS A 111 -15.88 0.44 22.83
CA LYS A 111 -15.90 1.77 22.22
C LYS A 111 -14.83 1.93 21.16
N GLN A 112 -13.64 1.36 21.39
CA GLN A 112 -12.58 1.31 20.40
C GLN A 112 -13.00 0.56 19.14
N LEU A 113 -13.67 -0.60 19.29
CA LEU A 113 -14.22 -1.37 18.17
C LEU A 113 -15.31 -0.60 17.41
N SER A 114 -16.16 0.14 18.12
CA SER A 114 -17.17 1.00 17.49
C SER A 114 -16.54 2.11 16.67
N MET A 115 -15.47 2.74 17.18
CA MET A 115 -14.72 3.75 16.42
C MET A 115 -14.02 3.16 15.20
N MET A 116 -13.46 1.95 15.31
CA MET A 116 -12.90 1.24 14.16
C MET A 116 -13.96 1.00 13.07
N ARG A 117 -15.15 0.51 13.45
CA ARG A 117 -16.26 0.30 12.52
C ARG A 117 -16.72 1.60 11.86
N LEU A 118 -16.85 2.66 12.63
CA LEU A 118 -17.23 3.98 12.13
C LEU A 118 -16.18 4.48 11.12
N SER A 119 -14.90 4.38 11.42
CA SER A 119 -13.85 4.82 10.51
C SER A 119 -13.78 3.98 9.23
N VAL A 120 -14.09 2.68 9.28
CA VAL A 120 -14.23 1.84 8.06
C VAL A 120 -15.36 2.35 7.19
N VAL A 121 -16.53 2.66 7.76
CA VAL A 121 -17.69 3.18 7.01
C VAL A 121 -17.36 4.55 6.41
N VAL A 122 -16.79 5.46 7.18
CA VAL A 122 -16.42 6.81 6.70
C VAL A 122 -15.36 6.74 5.61
N SER A 123 -14.31 5.93 5.81
CA SER A 123 -13.26 5.75 4.78
C SER A 123 -13.80 5.09 3.53
N GLY A 124 -14.71 4.12 3.66
CA GLY A 124 -15.39 3.49 2.53
C GLY A 124 -16.23 4.48 1.74
N ALA A 125 -17.05 5.28 2.41
CA ALA A 125 -17.86 6.32 1.75
C ALA A 125 -16.97 7.35 1.04
N LEU A 126 -15.90 7.81 1.69
CA LEU A 126 -14.92 8.73 1.09
C LEU A 126 -14.26 8.11 -0.14
N THR A 127 -13.88 6.82 -0.08
CA THR A 127 -13.29 6.10 -1.21
C THR A 127 -14.23 6.03 -2.39
N VAL A 128 -15.52 5.73 -2.17
CA VAL A 128 -16.54 5.72 -3.23
C VAL A 128 -16.68 7.10 -3.84
N PHE A 129 -16.77 8.15 -3.01
CA PHE A 129 -16.85 9.52 -3.50
C PHE A 129 -15.65 9.92 -4.34
N MET A 130 -14.43 9.58 -3.89
CA MET A 130 -13.21 9.82 -4.65
C MET A 130 -13.16 9.00 -5.96
N ALA A 131 -13.62 7.76 -5.94
CA ALA A 131 -13.64 6.90 -7.12
C ALA A 131 -14.51 7.45 -8.24
N MET A 132 -15.59 8.16 -7.92
CA MET A 132 -16.45 8.83 -8.91
C MET A 132 -15.73 9.99 -9.63
N SER A 133 -14.69 10.56 -9.03
CA SER A 133 -13.91 11.68 -9.57
C SER A 133 -12.65 11.26 -10.33
N VAL A 134 -12.28 9.96 -10.27
CA VAL A 134 -11.03 9.43 -10.84
C VAL A 134 -11.27 8.85 -12.23
N SER A 135 -10.53 9.38 -13.22
CA SER A 135 -10.63 8.95 -14.62
C SER A 135 -9.70 7.80 -15.02
N GLY A 136 -8.77 7.39 -14.14
CA GLY A 136 -7.78 6.35 -14.48
C GLY A 136 -7.36 5.47 -13.30
N ILE A 137 -7.68 4.17 -13.38
CA ILE A 137 -7.37 3.18 -12.32
C ILE A 137 -5.86 3.03 -12.13
N LEU A 138 -5.10 2.83 -13.20
CA LEU A 138 -3.64 2.62 -13.15
C LEU A 138 -2.91 3.83 -12.55
N GLY A 139 -3.28 5.06 -12.95
CA GLY A 139 -2.67 6.26 -12.39
C GLY A 139 -2.89 6.37 -10.88
N THR A 140 -4.10 6.09 -10.42
CA THR A 140 -4.45 6.14 -8.99
C THR A 140 -3.71 5.07 -8.18
N ILE A 141 -3.60 3.84 -8.72
CA ILE A 141 -2.81 2.77 -8.08
C ILE A 141 -1.34 3.18 -7.96
N MET A 142 -0.76 3.76 -9.01
CA MET A 142 0.63 4.20 -9.00
C MET A 142 0.89 5.29 -7.97
N VAL A 143 -0.03 6.24 -7.82
CA VAL A 143 0.04 7.27 -6.75
C VAL A 143 -0.02 6.64 -5.36
N GLY A 144 -0.93 5.69 -5.15
CA GLY A 144 -1.03 4.96 -3.88
C GLY A 144 0.21 4.12 -3.56
N LEU A 145 0.80 3.48 -4.57
CA LEU A 145 2.05 2.71 -4.42
C LEU A 145 3.25 3.62 -4.13
N SER A 146 3.31 4.79 -4.75
CA SER A 146 4.40 5.72 -4.54
C SER A 146 4.44 6.22 -3.10
N LEU A 147 3.29 6.56 -2.52
CA LEU A 147 3.21 6.94 -1.10
C LEU A 147 3.78 5.86 -0.16
N THR A 148 3.67 4.57 -0.54
CA THR A 148 4.27 3.48 0.25
C THR A 148 5.79 3.37 0.09
N ALA A 149 6.38 3.99 -0.93
CA ALA A 149 7.83 3.94 -1.18
C ALA A 149 8.61 4.67 -0.07
N ALA A 150 8.15 5.84 0.36
CA ALA A 150 8.76 6.59 1.47
C ALA A 150 8.74 5.78 2.78
N PHE A 151 7.62 5.13 3.09
CA PHE A 151 7.51 4.23 4.24
C PHE A 151 8.45 3.03 4.14
N SER A 152 8.64 2.47 2.93
CA SER A 152 9.52 1.31 2.73
C SER A 152 10.96 1.62 3.12
N VAL A 153 11.48 2.79 2.77
CA VAL A 153 12.84 3.21 3.14
C VAL A 153 12.99 3.23 4.66
N ILE A 154 12.04 3.84 5.37
CA ILE A 154 12.08 3.95 6.83
C ILE A 154 12.00 2.57 7.49
N VAL A 155 11.10 1.71 7.02
CA VAL A 155 10.91 0.36 7.57
C VAL A 155 12.16 -0.50 7.34
N ILE A 156 12.76 -0.44 6.15
CA ILE A 156 13.99 -1.17 5.84
C ILE A 156 15.13 -0.71 6.77
N MET A 157 15.30 0.60 6.93
CA MET A 157 16.32 1.13 7.82
C MET A 157 16.07 0.74 9.28
N ALA A 158 14.84 0.81 9.75
CA ALA A 158 14.50 0.45 11.13
C ALA A 158 14.69 -1.04 11.43
N LEU A 159 14.41 -1.94 10.47
CA LEU A 159 14.50 -3.38 10.67
C LEU A 159 15.91 -3.94 10.48
N PHE A 160 16.62 -3.48 9.44
CA PHE A 160 17.91 -4.06 9.07
C PHE A 160 19.11 -3.26 9.57
N PHE A 161 18.91 -1.96 9.84
CA PHE A 161 19.97 -1.04 10.25
C PHE A 161 19.54 -0.18 11.46
N PRO A 162 19.13 -0.80 12.60
CA PRO A 162 18.59 -0.06 13.74
C PRO A 162 19.57 0.97 14.31
N GLN A 163 20.89 0.70 14.21
CA GLN A 163 21.94 1.62 14.63
C GLN A 163 21.98 2.95 13.83
N TYR A 164 21.39 2.96 12.64
CA TYR A 164 21.33 4.17 11.78
C TYR A 164 19.95 4.82 11.80
N THR A 165 19.07 4.43 12.72
CA THR A 165 17.72 5.02 12.81
C THR A 165 17.73 6.30 13.65
N CYS A 166 17.06 7.34 13.13
CA CYS A 166 16.87 8.61 13.77
C CYS A 166 15.42 9.09 13.57
N LYS A 167 14.76 9.57 14.63
CA LYS A 167 13.39 10.07 14.55
C LYS A 167 13.24 11.21 13.53
N ALA A 168 14.23 12.11 13.48
CA ALA A 168 14.26 13.21 12.52
C ALA A 168 14.41 12.72 11.07
N ALA A 169 15.25 11.70 10.83
CA ALA A 169 15.42 11.13 9.49
C ALA A 169 14.12 10.48 9.00
N GLY A 170 13.42 9.73 9.85
CA GLY A 170 12.12 9.16 9.51
C GLY A 170 11.08 10.23 9.16
N PHE A 171 10.95 11.26 9.99
CA PHE A 171 10.01 12.35 9.76
C PHE A 171 10.30 13.13 8.47
N ASN A 172 11.56 13.55 8.28
CA ASN A 172 11.96 14.29 7.09
C ASN A 172 11.79 13.48 5.81
N THR A 173 12.07 12.18 5.85
CA THR A 173 11.87 11.28 4.70
C THR A 173 10.40 11.20 4.30
N LEU A 174 9.48 11.08 5.28
CA LEU A 174 8.04 11.10 5.01
C LEU A 174 7.59 12.44 4.41
N LEU A 175 8.07 13.54 4.99
CA LEU A 175 7.72 14.88 4.52
C LEU A 175 8.18 15.09 3.07
N VAL A 176 9.43 14.73 2.78
CA VAL A 176 9.98 14.85 1.42
C VAL A 176 9.27 13.93 0.45
N GLY A 177 8.96 12.67 0.82
CA GLY A 177 8.17 11.77 -0.01
C GLY A 177 6.82 12.37 -0.38
N LEU A 178 6.11 12.95 0.60
CA LEU A 178 4.85 13.63 0.35
C LEU A 178 5.01 14.85 -0.58
N ILE A 179 6.03 15.68 -0.36
CA ILE A 179 6.32 16.83 -1.21
C ILE A 179 6.61 16.38 -2.64
N VAL A 180 7.47 15.37 -2.83
CA VAL A 180 7.81 14.84 -4.15
C VAL A 180 6.56 14.34 -4.86
N LEU A 181 5.67 13.62 -4.17
CA LEU A 181 4.41 13.16 -4.72
C LEU A 181 3.52 14.32 -5.18
N VAL A 182 3.33 15.32 -4.32
CA VAL A 182 2.48 16.49 -4.62
C VAL A 182 3.06 17.28 -5.81
N VAL A 183 4.36 17.55 -5.80
CA VAL A 183 5.03 18.27 -6.90
C VAL A 183 4.91 17.50 -8.21
N TRP A 184 5.10 16.18 -8.17
CA TRP A 184 4.94 15.32 -9.36
C TRP A 184 3.54 15.34 -9.96
N GLN A 185 2.52 15.46 -9.12
CA GLN A 185 1.13 15.53 -9.58
C GLN A 185 0.78 16.91 -10.14
N LEU A 186 1.27 17.99 -9.51
CA LEU A 186 0.91 19.36 -9.86
C LEU A 186 1.75 19.92 -11.02
N VAL A 187 3.00 19.46 -11.17
CA VAL A 187 3.95 20.03 -12.14
C VAL A 187 4.41 18.95 -13.14
N PRO A 188 3.75 18.83 -14.31
CA PRO A 188 4.11 17.84 -15.32
C PRO A 188 5.54 17.96 -15.84
N ASP A 189 6.08 19.17 -15.89
CA ASP A 189 7.41 19.46 -16.44
C ASP A 189 8.58 18.91 -15.59
N VAL A 190 8.31 18.56 -14.33
CA VAL A 190 9.30 17.98 -13.41
C VAL A 190 9.42 16.45 -13.55
N ARG A 191 8.68 15.84 -14.45
CA ARG A 191 8.66 14.38 -14.65
C ARG A 191 9.86 13.90 -15.47
N PHE A 192 11.04 13.91 -14.84
CA PHE A 192 12.29 13.45 -15.47
C PHE A 192 12.48 11.93 -15.45
N LEU A 193 11.63 11.18 -14.74
CA LEU A 193 11.64 9.72 -14.65
C LEU A 193 10.32 9.13 -15.19
N PRO A 194 10.31 7.87 -15.64
CA PRO A 194 9.10 7.23 -16.16
C PRO A 194 7.95 7.14 -15.15
N HIS A 195 8.27 6.99 -13.87
CA HIS A 195 7.30 6.88 -12.79
C HIS A 195 7.76 7.61 -11.52
N VAL A 196 6.80 8.18 -10.81
CA VAL A 196 7.02 8.89 -9.54
C VAL A 196 7.73 8.03 -8.48
N ILE A 197 7.50 6.72 -8.47
CA ILE A 197 8.10 5.78 -7.53
C ILE A 197 9.63 5.86 -7.53
N TYR A 198 10.25 5.99 -8.70
CA TYR A 198 11.71 6.11 -8.81
C TYR A 198 12.23 7.43 -8.23
N ALA A 199 11.51 8.51 -8.49
CA ALA A 199 11.84 9.82 -7.89
C ALA A 199 11.71 9.76 -6.36
N GLU A 200 10.62 9.20 -5.84
CA GLU A 200 10.44 9.06 -4.39
C GLU A 200 11.53 8.22 -3.74
N TRP A 201 11.87 7.05 -4.30
CA TRP A 201 12.97 6.24 -3.77
C TRP A 201 14.27 7.03 -3.71
N LEU A 202 14.60 7.73 -4.80
CA LEU A 202 15.83 8.53 -4.88
C LEU A 202 15.85 9.62 -3.79
N PHE A 203 14.80 10.46 -3.75
CA PHE A 203 14.74 11.56 -2.81
C PHE A 203 14.61 11.09 -1.35
N CYS A 204 13.87 10.03 -1.08
CA CYS A 204 13.73 9.49 0.26
C CYS A 204 15.05 8.90 0.79
N ILE A 205 15.79 8.14 -0.03
CA ILE A 205 17.09 7.59 0.37
C ILE A 205 18.09 8.70 0.62
N VAL A 206 18.17 9.69 -0.29
CA VAL A 206 19.07 10.83 -0.13
C VAL A 206 18.71 11.64 1.13
N THR A 207 17.44 11.96 1.33
CA THR A 207 16.97 12.71 2.49
C THR A 207 17.25 11.96 3.79
N TYR A 208 17.02 10.66 3.81
CA TYR A 208 17.32 9.84 4.99
C TYR A 208 18.80 9.90 5.33
N GLY A 209 19.69 9.67 4.35
CA GLY A 209 21.13 9.72 4.54
C GLY A 209 21.64 11.09 4.96
N VAL A 210 21.21 12.16 4.28
CA VAL A 210 21.60 13.54 4.60
C VAL A 210 21.12 13.91 6.01
N THR A 211 19.88 13.62 6.35
CA THR A 211 19.36 13.94 7.70
C THR A 211 20.10 13.18 8.78
N TYR A 212 20.41 11.91 8.54
CA TYR A 212 21.19 11.10 9.48
C TYR A 212 22.60 11.70 9.72
N ILE A 213 23.26 12.20 8.68
CA ILE A 213 24.59 12.82 8.80
C ILE A 213 24.52 14.17 9.51
N LEU A 214 23.51 14.99 9.22
CA LEU A 214 23.37 16.35 9.76
C LEU A 214 22.83 16.38 11.20
N VAL A 215 22.03 15.40 11.59
CA VAL A 215 21.45 15.29 12.93
C VAL A 215 22.17 14.19 13.69
N PRO A 216 23.23 14.49 14.44
CA PRO A 216 23.94 13.47 15.20
C PRO A 216 22.99 12.80 16.20
N ALA A 217 23.20 11.49 16.41
CA ALA A 217 22.36 10.49 17.07
C ALA A 217 21.94 10.75 18.53
N ARG A 218 21.63 11.99 18.90
CA ARG A 218 21.17 12.38 20.25
C ARG A 218 19.71 11.93 20.55
N ASN A 219 19.03 11.36 19.55
CA ASN A 219 17.68 10.82 19.64
C ASN A 219 17.62 9.37 19.16
N ALA A 220 18.62 8.55 19.49
CA ALA A 220 18.48 7.11 19.35
C ALA A 220 17.18 6.67 20.03
N VAL A 221 16.41 5.87 19.35
CA VAL A 221 15.18 5.28 19.89
C VAL A 221 15.59 4.59 21.20
N GLU A 222 15.07 5.05 22.34
CA GLU A 222 15.14 4.28 23.58
C GLU A 222 14.63 2.89 23.29
N GLU A 223 15.37 1.87 23.75
CA GLU A 223 15.07 0.47 23.52
C GLU A 223 13.59 0.18 23.76
N PRO A 224 12.95 -0.64 22.92
CA PRO A 224 11.60 -1.07 23.21
C PRO A 224 11.63 -1.79 24.57
N VAL A 225 10.87 -1.25 25.51
CA VAL A 225 10.59 -1.88 26.79
C VAL A 225 10.10 -3.30 26.48
N ALA A 226 10.86 -4.29 26.99
CA ALA A 226 10.61 -5.72 26.85
C ALA A 226 9.25 -6.15 27.43
#